data_f6bd2512f5f886feef36ef07b484d70c
#
_entry.id   f6bd2512f5f886feef36ef07b484d70c
#
_cell.length_a   1.000
_cell.length_b   1.000
_cell.length_c   1.000
_cell.angle_alpha   90.00
_cell.angle_beta   90.00
_cell.angle_gamma   90.00
#
_symmetry.space_group_name_H-M   'P 1'
#
loop_
_entity.id
_entity.type
_entity.pdbx_description
1 polymer ?
#
loop_
_entity_poly.entity_id
_entity_poly.type
_entity_poly.pdbx_seq_one_letter_code
_entity_poly.pdbx_strand_id
1 'polypeptide(L)'
;MASPRKEGNTAVLTKVLCSELDRLNEEFTYYHLYDMNIDGCIACRRCQQDWSGFNCFKNDDMQQIAEDILDSDIILFATPIYSWYCTPPLKAVMDRLVYGMNKYYGETKGPAIWAGKMLAAVTTCGYPPEKGSDIFEEGLERYCRHSCLEFAGMITEHHKGYNTVFMDSQKAEHIKEFVQKLYK
;
A
#
# COMPACT_ATOMS: atom_id res chain seq x y z
N MET A 1 2.78 0.63 -6.32
CA MET A 1 1.66 1.11 -7.18
C MET A 1 0.98 -0.09 -7.83
N ALA A 2 -0.34 -0.16 -7.69
CA ALA A 2 -1.14 -1.34 -8.04
C ALA A 2 -2.25 -1.05 -9.07
N SER A 3 -2.04 -0.11 -9.98
CA SER A 3 -2.91 0.08 -11.14
C SER A 3 -2.42 -0.78 -12.31
N PRO A 4 -3.32 -1.46 -13.06
CA PRO A 4 -2.93 -2.18 -14.27
C PRO A 4 -2.47 -1.24 -15.39
N ARG A 5 -2.83 0.04 -15.31
CA ARG A 5 -2.49 1.04 -16.33
C ARG A 5 -1.34 1.92 -15.87
N LYS A 6 -0.20 1.83 -16.57
CA LYS A 6 1.02 2.62 -16.28
C LYS A 6 0.84 4.13 -16.48
N GLU A 7 -0.15 4.54 -17.27
CA GLU A 7 -0.52 5.94 -17.55
C GLU A 7 -1.96 6.24 -17.08
N GLY A 8 -2.51 5.43 -16.18
CA GLY A 8 -3.84 5.64 -15.61
C GLY A 8 -3.85 6.70 -14.51
N ASN A 9 -5.06 7.03 -14.03
CA ASN A 9 -5.25 8.09 -13.03
C ASN A 9 -4.44 7.88 -11.75
N THR A 10 -4.43 6.66 -11.21
CA THR A 10 -3.61 6.33 -10.04
C THR A 10 -2.12 6.52 -10.31
N ALA A 11 -1.64 6.11 -11.48
CA ALA A 11 -0.24 6.27 -11.86
C ALA A 11 0.15 7.75 -11.98
N VAL A 12 -0.74 8.60 -12.50
CA VAL A 12 -0.49 10.04 -12.58
C VAL A 12 -0.43 10.67 -11.18
N LEU A 13 -1.31 10.29 -10.26
CA LEU A 13 -1.21 10.72 -8.84
C LEU A 13 0.11 10.25 -8.21
N THR A 14 0.48 9.00 -8.44
CA THR A 14 1.73 8.43 -7.90
C THR A 14 2.97 9.16 -8.45
N LYS A 15 2.96 9.60 -9.71
CA LYS A 15 4.04 10.44 -10.28
C LYS A 15 4.19 11.76 -9.53
N VAL A 16 3.08 12.42 -9.17
CA VAL A 16 3.11 13.67 -8.37
C VAL A 16 3.66 13.37 -6.97
N LEU A 17 3.22 12.27 -6.35
CA LEU A 17 3.72 11.82 -5.05
C LEU A 17 5.23 11.60 -5.08
N CYS A 18 5.75 10.81 -6.03
CA CYS A 18 7.18 10.56 -6.18
C CYS A 18 7.98 11.87 -6.40
N SER A 19 7.46 12.78 -7.25
CA SER A 19 8.09 14.09 -7.47
C SER A 19 8.14 14.94 -6.20
N GLU A 20 7.17 14.82 -5.30
CA GLU A 20 7.18 15.54 -4.04
C GLU A 20 8.17 14.91 -3.04
N LEU A 21 8.30 13.56 -3.01
CA LEU A 21 9.33 12.87 -2.24
C LEU A 21 10.73 13.29 -2.69
N ASP A 22 10.99 13.31 -4.01
CA ASP A 22 12.25 13.80 -4.57
C ASP A 22 12.54 15.26 -4.14
N ARG A 23 11.52 16.14 -4.14
CA ARG A 23 11.65 17.53 -3.71
C ARG A 23 12.00 17.65 -2.22
N LEU A 24 11.52 16.74 -1.41
CA LEU A 24 11.83 16.66 0.02
C LEU A 24 13.17 15.97 0.31
N ASN A 25 13.85 15.45 -0.72
CA ASN A 25 15.05 14.62 -0.64
C ASN A 25 14.84 13.31 0.16
N GLU A 26 13.65 12.76 0.08
CA GLU A 26 13.33 11.47 0.69
C GLU A 26 13.71 10.32 -0.26
N GLU A 27 14.40 9.32 0.27
CA GLU A 27 14.71 8.11 -0.48
C GLU A 27 13.48 7.19 -0.53
N PHE A 28 13.18 6.62 -1.69
CA PHE A 28 12.08 5.67 -1.83
C PHE A 28 12.36 4.61 -2.89
N THR A 29 11.77 3.42 -2.69
CA THR A 29 11.70 2.36 -3.68
C THR A 29 10.29 2.29 -4.28
N TYR A 30 10.19 2.25 -5.60
CA TYR A 30 8.93 2.20 -6.31
C TYR A 30 8.71 0.84 -6.98
N TYR A 31 7.58 0.20 -6.68
CA TYR A 31 7.16 -1.05 -7.28
C TYR A 31 5.88 -0.89 -8.10
N HIS A 32 5.87 -1.37 -9.35
CA HIS A 32 4.67 -1.52 -10.14
C HIS A 32 4.20 -2.98 -10.07
N LEU A 33 3.23 -3.26 -9.20
CA LEU A 33 2.86 -4.63 -8.82
C LEU A 33 2.33 -5.50 -9.97
N TYR A 34 1.83 -4.89 -11.06
CA TYR A 34 1.40 -5.62 -12.25
C TYR A 34 2.56 -6.11 -13.14
N ASP A 35 3.75 -5.60 -12.94
CA ASP A 35 4.97 -6.06 -13.62
C ASP A 35 5.71 -7.14 -12.80
N MET A 36 5.21 -7.47 -11.61
CA MET A 36 5.86 -8.36 -10.66
C MET A 36 5.17 -9.72 -10.59
N ASN A 37 5.95 -10.74 -10.29
CA ASN A 37 5.44 -12.07 -10.03
C ASN A 37 5.12 -12.23 -8.53
N ILE A 38 3.87 -12.00 -8.16
CA ILE A 38 3.40 -12.06 -6.76
C ILE A 38 2.18 -12.96 -6.67
N ASP A 39 2.35 -14.11 -6.11
CA ASP A 39 1.26 -15.03 -5.80
C ASP A 39 0.51 -14.65 -4.52
N GLY A 40 -0.77 -15.03 -4.43
CA GLY A 40 -1.58 -14.90 -3.22
C GLY A 40 -1.07 -15.77 -2.06
N CYS A 41 -1.41 -15.38 -0.83
CA CYS A 41 -1.15 -16.18 0.36
C CYS A 41 -2.03 -17.45 0.35
N ILE A 42 -1.45 -18.60 0.65
CA ILE A 42 -2.18 -19.88 0.78
C ILE A 42 -2.35 -20.31 2.25
N ALA A 43 -2.07 -19.42 3.19
CA ALA A 43 -2.20 -19.65 4.64
C ALA A 43 -1.47 -20.91 5.17
N CYS A 44 -0.35 -21.27 4.57
CA CYS A 44 0.45 -22.45 4.94
C CYS A 44 1.20 -22.32 6.28
N ARG A 45 1.27 -21.12 6.84
CA ARG A 45 1.90 -20.74 8.12
C ARG A 45 3.41 -21.04 8.24
N ARG A 46 4.12 -21.37 7.17
CA ARG A 46 5.58 -21.63 7.23
C ARG A 46 6.36 -20.40 7.73
N CYS A 47 5.94 -19.18 7.34
CA CYS A 47 6.53 -17.93 7.80
C CYS A 47 6.38 -17.68 9.31
N GLN A 48 5.57 -18.47 10.03
CA GLN A 48 5.38 -18.37 11.48
C GLN A 48 6.44 -19.13 12.29
N GLN A 49 7.21 -19.98 11.64
CA GLN A 49 8.22 -20.83 12.30
C GLN A 49 9.52 -20.08 12.60
N ASP A 50 9.76 -18.99 11.87
CA ASP A 50 10.95 -18.16 12.02
C ASP A 50 10.55 -16.69 12.11
N TRP A 51 11.01 -16.00 13.14
CA TRP A 51 10.68 -14.61 13.46
C TRP A 51 11.78 -13.61 13.04
N SER A 52 12.88 -14.10 12.46
CA SER A 52 14.00 -13.25 12.05
C SER A 52 13.71 -12.36 10.85
N GLY A 53 12.62 -12.62 10.09
CA GLY A 53 12.24 -11.87 8.92
C GLY A 53 10.87 -12.28 8.35
N PHE A 54 10.60 -11.89 7.12
CA PHE A 54 9.36 -12.22 6.41
C PHE A 54 9.16 -13.72 6.23
N ASN A 55 10.20 -14.43 5.80
CA ASN A 55 10.32 -15.90 5.78
C ASN A 55 9.16 -16.65 5.09
N CYS A 56 8.54 -16.04 4.05
CA CYS A 56 7.59 -16.75 3.21
C CYS A 56 8.34 -17.77 2.34
N PHE A 57 7.82 -19.02 2.27
CA PHE A 57 8.46 -20.08 1.50
C PHE A 57 8.37 -19.91 -0.03
N LYS A 58 7.44 -19.08 -0.50
CA LYS A 58 7.31 -18.77 -1.92
C LYS A 58 8.49 -17.92 -2.36
N ASN A 59 9.21 -18.40 -3.37
CA ASN A 59 10.33 -17.66 -3.97
C ASN A 59 9.81 -16.86 -5.17
N ASP A 60 9.35 -15.65 -4.90
CA ASP A 60 8.82 -14.70 -5.86
C ASP A 60 9.20 -13.26 -5.43
N ASP A 61 8.78 -12.25 -6.20
CA ASP A 61 9.19 -10.85 -5.99
C ASP A 61 8.72 -10.27 -4.64
N MET A 62 7.86 -10.97 -3.90
CA MET A 62 7.41 -10.54 -2.59
C MET A 62 8.54 -10.53 -1.54
N GLN A 63 9.61 -11.30 -1.74
CA GLN A 63 10.76 -11.30 -0.83
C GLN A 63 11.41 -9.91 -0.79
N GLN A 64 11.71 -9.35 -1.97
CA GLN A 64 12.32 -8.02 -2.08
C GLN A 64 11.42 -6.93 -1.49
N ILE A 65 10.10 -6.95 -1.81
CA ILE A 65 9.15 -5.98 -1.23
C ILE A 65 9.16 -6.06 0.31
N ALA A 66 9.20 -7.25 0.86
CA ALA A 66 9.15 -7.44 2.30
C ALA A 66 10.44 -6.97 2.99
N GLU A 67 11.60 -7.19 2.37
CA GLU A 67 12.90 -6.69 2.85
C GLU A 67 12.92 -5.17 2.84
N ASP A 68 12.56 -4.51 1.73
CA ASP A 68 12.52 -3.06 1.63
C ASP A 68 11.50 -2.44 2.61
N ILE A 69 10.37 -3.11 2.87
CA ILE A 69 9.41 -2.68 3.91
C ILE A 69 10.05 -2.74 5.31
N LEU A 70 10.85 -3.76 5.60
CA LEU A 70 11.52 -3.84 6.91
C LEU A 70 12.56 -2.74 7.09
N ASP A 71 13.19 -2.27 6.02
CA ASP A 71 14.17 -1.19 6.03
C ASP A 71 13.57 0.22 5.92
N SER A 72 12.27 0.32 5.56
CA SER A 72 11.56 1.61 5.39
C SER A 72 10.84 2.04 6.67
N ASP A 73 10.62 3.34 6.85
CA ASP A 73 9.78 3.89 7.92
C ASP A 73 8.32 4.02 7.48
N ILE A 74 8.09 4.30 6.20
CA ILE A 74 6.76 4.60 5.63
C ILE A 74 6.45 3.65 4.47
N ILE A 75 5.25 3.08 4.50
CA ILE A 75 4.69 2.23 3.44
C ILE A 75 3.59 3.03 2.72
N LEU A 76 3.74 3.24 1.42
CA LEU A 76 2.77 3.97 0.60
C LEU A 76 2.06 3.01 -0.38
N PHE A 77 0.77 2.77 -0.16
CA PHE A 77 -0.06 2.04 -1.11
C PHE A 77 -0.69 2.99 -2.12
N ALA A 78 -0.55 2.70 -3.42
CA ALA A 78 -1.22 3.44 -4.48
C ALA A 78 -2.04 2.47 -5.33
N THR A 79 -3.39 2.61 -5.32
CA THR A 79 -4.31 1.66 -5.99
C THR A 79 -5.58 2.34 -6.50
N PRO A 80 -6.11 1.97 -7.67
CA PRO A 80 -7.50 2.26 -7.97
C PRO A 80 -8.41 1.38 -7.10
N ILE A 81 -9.59 1.90 -6.76
CA ILE A 81 -10.60 1.13 -6.06
C ILE A 81 -11.43 0.34 -7.08
N TYR A 82 -11.41 -0.98 -6.96
CA TYR A 82 -12.23 -1.92 -7.70
C TYR A 82 -13.14 -2.67 -6.72
N SER A 83 -14.44 -2.65 -6.98
CA SER A 83 -15.43 -3.31 -6.10
C SER A 83 -15.25 -2.93 -4.61
N TRP A 84 -15.09 -1.61 -4.35
CA TRP A 84 -14.87 -1.00 -3.01
C TRP A 84 -13.59 -1.43 -2.29
N TYR A 85 -12.66 -2.10 -2.99
CA TYR A 85 -11.40 -2.55 -2.40
C TYR A 85 -10.21 -2.32 -3.34
N CYS A 86 -9.00 -2.67 -2.90
CA CYS A 86 -7.81 -2.55 -3.74
C CYS A 86 -7.79 -3.62 -4.85
N THR A 87 -6.87 -3.44 -5.80
CA THR A 87 -6.65 -4.41 -6.89
C THR A 87 -6.06 -5.73 -6.39
N PRO A 88 -6.25 -6.84 -7.15
CA PRO A 88 -5.76 -8.17 -6.76
C PRO A 88 -4.26 -8.23 -6.41
N PRO A 89 -3.32 -7.61 -7.15
CA PRO A 89 -1.91 -7.65 -6.78
C PRO A 89 -1.63 -6.99 -5.43
N LEU A 90 -2.27 -5.86 -5.11
CA LEU A 90 -2.11 -5.23 -3.81
C LEU A 90 -2.70 -6.10 -2.70
N LYS A 91 -3.86 -6.72 -2.95
CA LYS A 91 -4.46 -7.64 -1.98
C LYS A 91 -3.54 -8.83 -1.69
N ALA A 92 -2.88 -9.38 -2.72
CA ALA A 92 -1.90 -10.46 -2.55
C ALA A 92 -0.71 -10.02 -1.67
N VAL A 93 -0.19 -8.82 -1.91
CA VAL A 93 0.86 -8.21 -1.07
C VAL A 93 0.37 -8.06 0.37
N MET A 94 -0.79 -7.43 0.60
CA MET A 94 -1.34 -7.20 1.93
C MET A 94 -1.52 -8.50 2.72
N ASP A 95 -2.11 -9.53 2.09
CA ASP A 95 -2.34 -10.83 2.75
C ASP A 95 -1.02 -11.51 3.13
N ARG A 96 -0.02 -11.43 2.26
CA ARG A 96 1.29 -12.03 2.54
C ARG A 96 2.06 -11.26 3.60
N LEU A 97 1.96 -9.93 3.62
CA LEU A 97 2.57 -9.10 4.68
C LEU A 97 1.95 -9.42 6.05
N VAL A 98 0.62 -9.48 6.15
CA VAL A 98 -0.02 -9.82 7.43
C VAL A 98 0.49 -11.13 7.98
N TYR A 99 0.55 -12.19 7.16
CA TYR A 99 1.01 -13.50 7.62
C TYR A 99 2.53 -13.57 7.80
N GLY A 100 3.31 -12.86 6.99
CA GLY A 100 4.78 -12.90 7.05
C GLY A 100 5.37 -12.00 8.14
N MET A 101 4.76 -10.85 8.37
CA MET A 101 5.25 -9.83 9.32
C MET A 101 4.65 -9.98 10.72
N ASN A 102 3.39 -10.41 10.84
CA ASN A 102 2.74 -10.66 12.12
C ASN A 102 2.94 -12.13 12.52
N LYS A 103 3.77 -12.37 13.51
CA LYS A 103 4.08 -13.71 14.00
C LYS A 103 3.02 -14.23 15.02
N TYR A 104 1.73 -13.95 14.73
CA TYR A 104 0.61 -14.20 15.64
C TYR A 104 -0.05 -15.58 15.47
N TYR A 105 0.23 -16.26 14.35
CA TYR A 105 -0.54 -17.40 13.87
C TYR A 105 0.17 -18.76 14.01
N GLY A 106 1.35 -18.77 14.66
CA GLY A 106 2.09 -19.97 15.01
C GLY A 106 1.55 -20.67 16.27
N GLU A 107 2.22 -21.71 16.73
CA GLU A 107 1.93 -22.38 17.99
C GLU A 107 2.14 -21.43 19.18
N THR A 108 3.18 -20.61 19.09
CA THR A 108 3.46 -19.52 20.04
C THR A 108 3.22 -18.19 19.34
N LYS A 109 2.56 -17.26 20.04
CA LYS A 109 2.33 -15.91 19.53
C LYS A 109 3.64 -15.12 19.62
N GLY A 110 4.15 -14.70 18.45
CA GLY A 110 5.33 -13.83 18.31
C GLY A 110 4.97 -12.36 18.15
N PRO A 111 5.96 -11.50 17.82
CA PRO A 111 5.77 -10.07 17.58
C PRO A 111 5.20 -9.76 16.19
N ALA A 112 4.78 -8.49 15.98
CA ALA A 112 4.73 -7.89 14.65
C ALA A 112 6.12 -7.33 14.35
N ILE A 113 6.85 -7.94 13.41
CA ILE A 113 8.26 -7.55 13.14
C ILE A 113 8.40 -6.22 12.41
N TRP A 114 7.31 -5.64 11.94
CA TRP A 114 7.20 -4.32 11.30
C TRP A 114 6.45 -3.28 12.15
N ALA A 115 6.23 -3.56 13.43
CA ALA A 115 5.51 -2.66 14.33
C ALA A 115 6.15 -1.26 14.40
N GLY A 116 5.31 -0.24 14.49
CA GLY A 116 5.72 1.16 14.59
C GLY A 116 5.98 1.85 13.26
N LYS A 117 5.97 1.13 12.12
CA LYS A 117 6.04 1.77 10.81
C LYS A 117 4.73 2.45 10.45
N MET A 118 4.79 3.50 9.63
CA MET A 118 3.62 4.18 9.10
C MET A 118 3.11 3.52 7.83
N LEU A 119 1.78 3.49 7.64
CA LEU A 119 1.15 3.11 6.39
C LEU A 119 0.18 4.21 5.94
N ALA A 120 0.34 4.64 4.71
CA ALA A 120 -0.52 5.60 4.05
C ALA A 120 -0.99 5.08 2.69
N ALA A 121 -2.08 5.65 2.15
CA ALA A 121 -2.57 5.24 0.85
C ALA A 121 -2.99 6.42 -0.04
N VAL A 122 -2.77 6.25 -1.36
CA VAL A 122 -3.28 7.13 -2.42
C VAL A 122 -4.17 6.29 -3.32
N THR A 123 -5.42 6.70 -3.47
CA THR A 123 -6.40 5.93 -4.24
C THR A 123 -7.15 6.77 -5.27
N THR A 124 -7.72 6.10 -6.25
CA THR A 124 -8.66 6.68 -7.21
C THR A 124 -9.92 5.83 -7.27
N CYS A 125 -11.09 6.44 -7.34
CA CYS A 125 -12.35 5.73 -7.44
C CYS A 125 -13.32 6.39 -8.42
N GLY A 126 -14.28 5.62 -8.93
CA GLY A 126 -15.32 6.08 -9.85
C GLY A 126 -16.56 6.63 -9.14
N TYR A 127 -16.67 6.47 -7.84
CA TYR A 127 -17.70 7.07 -6.99
C TYR A 127 -17.10 8.22 -6.17
N PRO A 128 -17.92 9.11 -5.58
CA PRO A 128 -17.44 10.03 -4.56
C PRO A 128 -16.71 9.27 -3.45
N PRO A 129 -15.60 9.80 -2.90
CA PRO A 129 -14.73 9.06 -1.97
C PRO A 129 -15.48 8.44 -0.79
N GLU A 130 -16.44 9.15 -0.22
CA GLU A 130 -17.27 8.73 0.91
C GLU A 130 -18.21 7.54 0.63
N LYS A 131 -18.29 7.10 -0.62
CA LYS A 131 -19.09 5.96 -1.08
C LYS A 131 -18.29 4.95 -1.91
N GLY A 132 -17.08 5.32 -2.29
CA GLY A 132 -16.25 4.54 -3.20
C GLY A 132 -15.05 3.90 -2.55
N SER A 133 -14.43 4.57 -1.58
CA SER A 133 -13.17 4.14 -0.94
C SER A 133 -13.26 3.96 0.57
N ASP A 134 -14.38 4.33 1.17
CA ASP A 134 -14.66 4.26 2.61
C ASP A 134 -14.42 2.86 3.21
N ILE A 135 -14.88 1.81 2.52
CA ILE A 135 -14.67 0.41 2.98
C ILE A 135 -13.18 0.04 2.96
N PHE A 136 -12.43 0.50 1.95
CA PHE A 136 -11.00 0.23 1.89
C PHE A 136 -10.24 0.98 2.98
N GLU A 137 -10.62 2.23 3.27
CA GLU A 137 -10.03 3.03 4.34
C GLU A 137 -10.25 2.38 5.72
N GLU A 138 -11.49 2.01 6.04
CA GLU A 138 -11.81 1.23 7.25
C GLU A 138 -10.98 -0.08 7.32
N GLY A 139 -10.83 -0.75 6.17
CA GLY A 139 -9.99 -1.95 6.04
C GLY A 139 -8.53 -1.69 6.40
N LEU A 140 -7.96 -0.56 5.93
CA LEU A 140 -6.59 -0.16 6.24
C LEU A 140 -6.40 0.22 7.70
N GLU A 141 -7.36 0.92 8.32
CA GLU A 141 -7.31 1.21 9.76
C GLU A 141 -7.26 -0.06 10.59
N ARG A 142 -8.12 -1.04 10.28
CA ARG A 142 -8.12 -2.35 10.95
C ARG A 142 -6.84 -3.12 10.71
N TYR A 143 -6.33 -3.06 9.47
CA TYR A 143 -5.08 -3.70 9.06
C TYR A 143 -3.89 -3.13 9.86
N CYS A 144 -3.80 -1.82 9.97
CA CYS A 144 -2.75 -1.14 10.75
C CYS A 144 -2.84 -1.49 12.23
N ARG A 145 -4.04 -1.37 12.82
CA ARG A 145 -4.26 -1.73 14.24
C ARG A 145 -3.86 -3.17 14.54
N HIS A 146 -4.24 -4.11 13.66
CA HIS A 146 -3.89 -5.53 13.80
C HIS A 146 -2.39 -5.78 13.69
N SER A 147 -1.71 -5.01 12.86
CA SER A 147 -0.30 -5.17 12.53
C SER A 147 0.64 -4.29 13.37
N CYS A 148 0.11 -3.55 14.35
CA CYS A 148 0.85 -2.58 15.15
C CYS A 148 1.54 -1.50 14.29
N LEU A 149 0.92 -1.13 13.15
CA LEU A 149 1.33 -0.02 12.31
C LEU A 149 0.56 1.25 12.70
N GLU A 150 1.14 2.41 12.38
CA GLU A 150 0.46 3.69 12.42
C GLU A 150 -0.26 3.94 11.09
N PHE A 151 -1.58 4.18 11.11
CA PHE A 151 -2.30 4.61 9.93
C PHE A 151 -2.14 6.12 9.74
N ALA A 152 -1.32 6.52 8.77
CA ALA A 152 -1.03 7.93 8.48
C ALA A 152 -2.05 8.58 7.53
N GLY A 153 -3.13 7.86 7.21
CA GLY A 153 -4.26 8.35 6.42
C GLY A 153 -4.29 7.86 4.98
N MET A 154 -5.41 8.17 4.33
CA MET A 154 -5.64 7.88 2.92
C MET A 154 -6.15 9.12 2.20
N ILE A 155 -5.64 9.36 0.99
CA ILE A 155 -6.20 10.35 0.07
C ILE A 155 -6.83 9.65 -1.13
N THR A 156 -8.06 10.03 -1.46
CA THR A 156 -8.81 9.48 -2.60
C THR A 156 -9.19 10.58 -3.56
N GLU A 157 -8.85 10.40 -4.85
CA GLU A 157 -9.27 11.31 -5.91
C GLU A 157 -10.35 10.68 -6.80
N HIS A 158 -11.44 11.44 -6.96
CA HIS A 158 -12.59 11.02 -7.75
C HIS A 158 -12.32 11.08 -9.24
N HIS A 159 -12.59 9.98 -9.95
CA HIS A 159 -12.55 9.86 -11.40
C HIS A 159 -13.94 10.13 -12.01
N LYS A 160 -14.13 11.31 -12.58
CA LYS A 160 -15.45 11.78 -13.09
C LYS A 160 -15.87 11.21 -14.45
N GLY A 161 -15.12 10.30 -15.05
CA GLY A 161 -15.44 9.65 -16.33
C GLY A 161 -14.23 9.50 -17.26
N TYR A 162 -14.33 8.60 -18.22
CA TYR A 162 -13.21 8.23 -19.10
C TYR A 162 -12.82 9.35 -20.10
N ASN A 163 -13.73 10.27 -20.39
CA ASN A 163 -13.53 11.36 -21.34
C ASN A 163 -13.20 12.70 -20.66
N THR A 164 -12.87 12.69 -19.37
CA THR A 164 -12.51 13.87 -18.62
C THR A 164 -11.01 13.89 -18.32
N VAL A 165 -10.39 15.09 -18.39
CA VAL A 165 -9.03 15.27 -17.88
C VAL A 165 -9.09 15.00 -16.38
N PHE A 166 -8.32 14.02 -15.93
CA PHE A 166 -8.33 13.60 -14.53
C PHE A 166 -7.50 14.54 -13.64
N MET A 167 -6.26 14.81 -14.05
CA MET A 167 -5.35 15.62 -13.24
C MET A 167 -5.62 17.12 -13.43
N ASP A 168 -5.67 17.83 -12.32
CA ASP A 168 -5.73 19.28 -12.24
C ASP A 168 -4.79 19.78 -11.11
N SER A 169 -4.65 21.11 -11.00
CA SER A 169 -3.78 21.73 -10.00
C SER A 169 -4.22 21.46 -8.56
N GLN A 170 -5.52 21.32 -8.33
CA GLN A 170 -6.06 21.06 -7.00
C GLN A 170 -5.68 19.66 -6.51
N LYS A 171 -5.85 18.64 -7.37
CA LYS A 171 -5.45 17.27 -7.03
C LYS A 171 -3.94 17.15 -6.83
N ALA A 172 -3.15 17.84 -7.67
CA ALA A 172 -1.72 17.87 -7.50
C ALA A 172 -1.31 18.47 -6.15
N GLU A 173 -1.97 19.55 -5.72
CA GLU A 173 -1.70 20.19 -4.44
C GLU A 173 -2.14 19.31 -3.26
N HIS A 174 -3.32 18.67 -3.33
CA HIS A 174 -3.78 17.72 -2.32
C HIS A 174 -2.74 16.60 -2.07
N ILE A 175 -2.17 16.02 -3.15
CA ILE A 175 -1.14 14.99 -3.02
C ILE A 175 0.12 15.54 -2.35
N LYS A 176 0.58 16.73 -2.73
CA LYS A 176 1.77 17.35 -2.11
C LYS A 176 1.57 17.62 -0.62
N GLU A 177 0.43 18.23 -0.27
CA GLU A 177 0.07 18.48 1.13
C GLU A 177 -0.01 17.17 1.94
N PHE A 178 -0.57 16.12 1.34
CA PHE A 178 -0.64 14.80 1.96
C PHE A 178 0.76 14.25 2.23
N VAL A 179 1.65 14.26 1.23
CA VAL A 179 3.04 13.80 1.41
C VAL A 179 3.75 14.61 2.49
N GLN A 180 3.64 15.95 2.46
CA GLN A 180 4.28 16.82 3.45
C GLN A 180 3.82 16.57 4.89
N LYS A 181 2.59 16.06 5.09
CA LYS A 181 2.08 15.70 6.43
C LYS A 181 2.72 14.43 6.98
N LEU A 182 3.18 13.52 6.10
CA LEU A 182 3.81 12.27 6.51
C LEU A 182 5.20 12.50 7.15
N TYR A 183 5.82 13.67 6.90
CA TYR A 183 7.17 14.03 7.35
C TYR A 183 7.20 15.20 8.36
N LYS A 184 6.06 15.51 8.98
CA LYS A 184 5.93 16.51 10.07
C LYS A 184 5.81 15.84 11.43
#